data_87f0b18402161043558e029e8d50ca4d
#
_entry.id   87f0b18402161043558e029e8d50ca4d
#
_cell.length_a   1.000
_cell.length_b   1.000
_cell.length_c   1.000
_cell.angle_alpha   90.00
_cell.angle_beta   90.00
_cell.angle_gamma   90.00
#
_symmetry.space_group_name_H-M   'P 1'
#
loop_
_entity.id
_entity.type
_entity.pdbx_description
1 polymer ?
#
loop_
_entity_poly.entity_id
_entity_poly.type
_entity_poly.pdbx_seq_one_letter_code
_entity_poly.pdbx_strand_id
1 'polypeptide(L)'
;MSDDATPAPMPIAIELHKRSKLLELRYKQNGKEDESYQLSCEYLRVYSPSAEVKGHGPGQEVLQVGKKNISIDSIQPVGNYALQLMFSDGHDSGIFSWGYLYQMCSQQPQMWQDYLQRLEQAGAHRDPEIQVVRIGN
;
A
#
# COMPACT_ATOMS: atom_id res chain seq x y z
N MET A 1 21.65 3.84 16.14
CA MET A 1 21.17 3.39 15.74
C MET A 1 20.50 2.70 15.99
N SER A 2 20.15 2.40 15.97
CA SER A 2 19.51 1.77 16.24
C SER A 2 19.32 0.85 15.95
N ASP A 3 19.36 0.45 15.83
CA ASP A 3 18.97 -0.18 15.58
C ASP A 3 18.59 -1.01 15.60
N ASP A 4 18.69 -1.04 15.35
CA ASP A 4 17.80 -1.82 15.71
C ASP A 4 17.83 -3.26 15.35
N ALA A 5 18.31 -4.03 16.19
CA ALA A 5 18.42 -5.46 16.02
C ALA A 5 17.08 -6.20 16.04
N THR A 6 15.99 -5.47 16.28
CA THR A 6 14.66 -6.08 16.36
C THR A 6 14.11 -6.33 14.97
N PRO A 7 13.79 -7.58 14.60
CA PRO A 7 13.18 -7.82 13.30
C PRO A 7 11.80 -7.17 13.21
N ALA A 8 11.37 -6.87 11.99
CA ALA A 8 10.06 -6.31 11.77
C ALA A 8 8.98 -7.28 12.25
N PRO A 9 7.87 -6.75 12.80
CA PRO A 9 6.77 -7.62 13.20
C PRO A 9 6.21 -8.37 12.01
N MET A 10 5.86 -9.62 12.25
CA MET A 10 5.23 -10.46 11.25
C MET A 10 3.78 -10.64 11.66
N PRO A 11 2.81 -10.45 10.78
CA PRO A 11 1.42 -10.63 11.16
C PRO A 11 1.14 -12.09 11.50
N ILE A 12 0.24 -12.30 12.47
CA ILE A 12 -0.20 -13.64 12.82
C ILE A 12 -1.37 -14.08 11.96
N ALA A 13 -2.03 -13.15 11.28
CA ALA A 13 -3.13 -13.46 10.36
C ALA A 13 -3.25 -12.37 9.33
N ILE A 14 -3.58 -12.75 8.12
CA ILE A 14 -3.83 -11.84 7.00
C ILE A 14 -5.12 -12.28 6.33
N GLU A 15 -6.08 -11.36 6.20
CA GLU A 15 -7.37 -11.66 5.59
C GLU A 15 -7.67 -10.67 4.49
N LEU A 16 -7.97 -11.19 3.31
CA LEU A 16 -8.38 -10.36 2.18
C LEU A 16 -9.90 -10.32 2.13
N HIS A 17 -10.45 -9.14 2.35
CA HIS A 17 -11.89 -8.90 2.28
C HIS A 17 -12.22 -8.34 0.91
N LYS A 18 -12.59 -9.20 -0.03
CA LYS A 18 -12.74 -8.80 -1.42
C LYS A 18 -13.90 -7.83 -1.64
N ARG A 19 -15.01 -8.02 -0.95
CA ARG A 19 -16.16 -7.16 -1.15
C ARG A 19 -15.91 -5.73 -0.65
N SER A 20 -15.32 -5.59 0.52
CA SER A 20 -15.02 -4.28 1.09
C SER A 20 -13.69 -3.71 0.60
N LYS A 21 -12.89 -4.50 -0.14
CA LYS A 21 -11.62 -4.09 -0.72
C LYS A 21 -10.64 -3.65 0.35
N LEU A 22 -10.48 -4.49 1.36
CA LEU A 22 -9.59 -4.26 2.48
C LEU A 22 -8.70 -5.47 2.69
N LEU A 23 -7.46 -5.20 3.08
CA LEU A 23 -6.55 -6.23 3.57
C LEU A 23 -6.41 -6.02 5.07
N GLU A 24 -6.77 -7.02 5.84
CA GLU A 24 -6.65 -6.94 7.30
C GLU A 24 -5.41 -7.68 7.75
N LEU A 25 -4.61 -7.02 8.58
CA LEU A 25 -3.39 -7.61 9.15
C LEU A 25 -3.51 -7.58 10.67
N ARG A 26 -3.31 -8.73 11.29
CA ARG A 26 -3.38 -8.83 12.74
C ARG A 26 -2.01 -9.15 13.31
N TYR A 27 -1.65 -8.42 14.34
CA TYR A 27 -0.35 -8.56 14.99
C TYR A 27 -0.56 -8.89 16.46
N LYS A 28 0.27 -9.78 16.97
CA LYS A 28 0.22 -10.14 18.38
C LYS A 28 0.93 -9.09 19.21
N GLN A 29 0.33 -8.73 20.35
CA GLN A 29 0.94 -7.81 21.30
C GLN A 29 1.13 -8.49 22.63
N ASN A 30 2.32 -8.35 23.21
CA ASN A 30 2.64 -8.97 24.49
C ASN A 30 1.79 -8.35 25.60
N GLY A 31 1.05 -9.20 26.31
CA GLY A 31 0.25 -8.78 27.45
C GLY A 31 -0.96 -7.93 27.11
N LYS A 32 -1.34 -7.86 25.85
CA LYS A 32 -2.48 -7.06 25.37
C LYS A 32 -3.25 -7.84 24.34
N GLU A 33 -4.41 -7.30 23.95
CA GLU A 33 -5.15 -7.86 22.85
C GLU A 33 -4.37 -7.66 21.55
N ASP A 34 -4.64 -8.53 20.58
CA ASP A 34 -4.00 -8.41 19.27
C ASP A 34 -4.35 -7.09 18.63
N GLU A 35 -3.40 -6.54 17.89
CA GLU A 35 -3.58 -5.30 17.14
C GLU A 35 -3.98 -5.62 15.72
N SER A 36 -5.05 -4.99 15.22
CA SER A 36 -5.56 -5.25 13.89
C SER A 36 -5.57 -3.97 13.09
N TYR A 37 -5.12 -4.06 11.83
CA TYR A 37 -5.12 -2.94 10.89
C TYR A 37 -5.87 -3.34 9.64
N GLN A 38 -6.61 -2.40 9.07
CA GLN A 38 -7.32 -2.60 7.81
C GLN A 38 -6.81 -1.58 6.81
N LEU A 39 -6.17 -2.08 5.75
CA LEU A 39 -5.60 -1.25 4.70
C LEU A 39 -6.43 -1.41 3.43
N SER A 40 -6.83 -0.29 2.83
CA SER A 40 -7.59 -0.36 1.59
C SER A 40 -6.72 -0.87 0.45
N CYS A 41 -7.35 -1.51 -0.52
CA CYS A 41 -6.63 -1.95 -1.71
C CYS A 41 -6.03 -0.77 -2.45
N GLU A 42 -6.71 0.37 -2.47
CA GLU A 42 -6.19 1.58 -3.10
C GLU A 42 -4.89 2.04 -2.42
N TYR A 43 -4.88 2.12 -1.10
CA TYR A 43 -3.70 2.53 -0.35
C TYR A 43 -2.51 1.62 -0.65
N LEU A 44 -2.75 0.31 -0.63
CA LEU A 44 -1.70 -0.66 -0.94
C LEU A 44 -1.21 -0.52 -2.37
N ARG A 45 -2.11 -0.25 -3.31
CA ARG A 45 -1.74 -0.12 -4.73
C ARG A 45 -0.91 1.12 -4.98
N VAL A 46 -1.31 2.27 -4.43
CA VAL A 46 -0.62 3.53 -4.72
C VAL A 46 0.76 3.59 -4.05
N TYR A 47 0.98 2.79 -3.02
CA TYR A 47 2.27 2.71 -2.34
C TYR A 47 2.98 1.39 -2.58
N SER A 48 2.64 0.70 -3.67
CA SER A 48 3.31 -0.56 -4.00
C SER A 48 4.83 -0.35 -4.05
N PRO A 49 5.62 -1.25 -3.46
CA PRO A 49 7.08 -1.11 -3.46
C PRO A 49 7.74 -1.51 -4.77
N SER A 50 6.98 -1.75 -5.83
CA SER A 50 7.54 -2.12 -7.12
C SER A 50 8.29 -0.94 -7.75
N ALA A 51 9.20 -1.27 -8.68
CA ALA A 51 9.94 -0.23 -9.39
C ALA A 51 9.04 0.65 -10.23
N GLU A 52 7.92 0.12 -10.70
CA GLU A 52 6.96 0.89 -11.48
C GLU A 52 6.37 2.06 -10.69
N VAL A 53 6.30 1.93 -9.37
CA VAL A 53 5.76 2.98 -8.51
C VAL A 53 6.87 3.81 -7.90
N LYS A 54 7.94 3.16 -7.42
CA LYS A 54 9.03 3.87 -6.76
C LYS A 54 9.94 4.64 -7.70
N GLY A 55 9.95 4.28 -8.98
CA GLY A 55 10.82 4.93 -9.93
C GLY A 55 12.27 4.52 -9.75
N HIS A 56 13.18 5.37 -10.25
CA HIS A 56 14.60 5.05 -10.26
C HIS A 56 15.36 5.58 -9.05
N GLY A 57 14.70 6.28 -8.15
CA GLY A 57 15.35 6.80 -6.95
C GLY A 57 14.47 7.81 -6.24
N PRO A 58 14.99 8.38 -5.12
CA PRO A 58 14.21 9.35 -4.35
C PRO A 58 13.78 10.53 -5.22
N GLY A 59 12.55 10.95 -5.07
CA GLY A 59 11.99 12.04 -5.84
C GLY A 59 11.52 11.66 -7.23
N GLN A 60 11.67 10.40 -7.62
CA GLN A 60 11.25 9.92 -8.93
C GLN A 60 10.07 8.95 -8.86
N GLU A 61 9.38 8.95 -7.74
CA GLU A 61 8.19 8.13 -7.58
C GLU A 61 7.13 8.51 -8.61
N VAL A 62 6.46 7.49 -9.13
CA VAL A 62 5.41 7.70 -10.13
C VAL A 62 4.07 7.78 -9.41
N LEU A 63 3.46 8.97 -9.45
CA LEU A 63 2.17 9.18 -8.80
C LEU A 63 1.11 8.30 -9.47
N GLN A 64 0.47 7.45 -8.68
CA GLN A 64 -0.57 6.57 -9.18
C GLN A 64 -1.90 7.30 -9.16
N VAL A 65 -2.65 7.23 -10.27
CA VAL A 65 -3.92 7.93 -10.40
C VAL A 65 -5.01 6.94 -10.81
N GLY A 66 -6.27 7.31 -10.55
CA GLY A 66 -7.40 6.51 -11.00
C GLY A 66 -7.52 5.16 -10.32
N LYS A 67 -7.04 5.02 -9.09
CA LYS A 67 -7.00 3.72 -8.40
C LYS A 67 -8.12 3.54 -7.37
N LYS A 68 -9.09 4.45 -7.33
CA LYS A 68 -10.13 4.45 -6.31
C LYS A 68 -10.88 3.12 -6.22
N ASN A 69 -11.10 2.46 -7.34
CA ASN A 69 -11.90 1.24 -7.38
C ASN A 69 -11.06 -0.03 -7.52
N ILE A 70 -9.75 0.08 -7.33
CA ILE A 70 -8.85 -1.06 -7.43
C ILE A 70 -9.20 -2.11 -6.38
N SER A 71 -9.03 -3.38 -6.73
CA SER A 71 -9.17 -4.48 -5.79
C SER A 71 -7.95 -5.37 -5.86
N ILE A 72 -7.84 -6.27 -4.90
CA ILE A 72 -6.82 -7.30 -4.90
C ILE A 72 -7.49 -8.63 -5.25
N ASP A 73 -7.00 -9.27 -6.30
CA ASP A 73 -7.56 -10.55 -6.74
C ASP A 73 -7.07 -11.71 -5.87
N SER A 74 -5.81 -11.66 -5.48
CA SER A 74 -5.25 -12.72 -4.64
C SER A 74 -3.99 -12.22 -3.94
N ILE A 75 -3.64 -12.94 -2.87
CA ILE A 75 -2.41 -12.68 -2.11
C ILE A 75 -1.61 -13.97 -2.05
N GLN A 76 -0.29 -13.85 -2.01
CA GLN A 76 0.58 -15.01 -2.00
C GLN A 76 1.84 -14.73 -1.18
N PRO A 77 2.16 -15.61 -0.21
CA PRO A 77 3.42 -15.44 0.52
C PRO A 77 4.62 -15.61 -0.40
N VAL A 78 5.68 -14.85 -0.13
CA VAL A 78 6.95 -14.98 -0.82
C VAL A 78 7.96 -15.42 0.23
N GLY A 79 8.33 -16.71 0.20
CA GLY A 79 9.12 -17.28 1.28
C GLY A 79 8.45 -17.01 2.62
N ASN A 80 9.25 -16.65 3.61
CA ASN A 80 8.73 -16.26 4.92
C ASN A 80 9.01 -14.79 5.24
N TYR A 81 9.25 -13.97 4.19
CA TYR A 81 9.70 -12.60 4.41
C TYR A 81 8.80 -11.53 3.78
N ALA A 82 7.84 -11.91 2.94
CA ALA A 82 7.07 -10.92 2.20
C ALA A 82 5.75 -11.49 1.71
N LEU A 83 4.92 -10.61 1.21
CA LEU A 83 3.63 -10.93 0.62
C LEU A 83 3.54 -10.28 -0.76
N GLN A 84 3.14 -11.06 -1.75
CA GLN A 84 2.87 -10.54 -3.09
C GLN A 84 1.38 -10.30 -3.22
N LEU A 85 1.01 -9.12 -3.73
CA LEU A 85 -0.38 -8.75 -3.97
C LEU A 85 -0.64 -8.69 -5.45
N MET A 86 -1.66 -9.40 -5.92
CA MET A 86 -2.09 -9.36 -7.31
C MET A 86 -3.30 -8.45 -7.43
N PHE A 87 -3.09 -7.27 -8.01
CA PHE A 87 -4.13 -6.25 -8.11
C PHE A 87 -4.98 -6.43 -9.37
N SER A 88 -6.20 -5.91 -9.33
CA SER A 88 -7.16 -6.09 -10.41
C SER A 88 -6.76 -5.40 -11.71
N ASP A 89 -5.82 -4.45 -11.66
CA ASP A 89 -5.31 -3.79 -12.87
C ASP A 89 -4.11 -4.52 -13.47
N GLY A 90 -3.82 -5.73 -12.99
CA GLY A 90 -2.70 -6.52 -13.51
C GLY A 90 -1.36 -6.23 -12.84
N HIS A 91 -1.31 -5.27 -11.94
CA HIS A 91 -0.08 -4.94 -11.21
C HIS A 91 0.19 -6.04 -10.19
N ASP A 92 1.26 -6.80 -10.36
CA ASP A 92 1.60 -7.92 -9.47
C ASP A 92 3.08 -7.93 -9.06
N SER A 93 3.83 -6.90 -9.45
CA SER A 93 5.27 -6.86 -9.18
C SER A 93 5.62 -6.31 -7.80
N GLY A 94 4.63 -5.88 -7.01
CA GLY A 94 4.88 -5.37 -5.68
C GLY A 94 5.06 -6.51 -4.67
N ILE A 95 6.26 -6.58 -4.10
CA ILE A 95 6.58 -7.54 -3.05
C ILE A 95 6.66 -6.76 -1.75
N PHE A 96 5.67 -6.94 -0.91
CA PHE A 96 5.53 -6.17 0.34
C PHE A 96 6.23 -6.93 1.46
N SER A 97 7.40 -6.45 1.88
CA SER A 97 8.08 -7.05 3.03
C SER A 97 7.25 -6.85 4.30
N TRP A 98 7.48 -7.70 5.31
CA TRP A 98 6.76 -7.55 6.58
C TRP A 98 7.03 -6.18 7.20
N GLY A 99 8.26 -5.68 7.09
CA GLY A 99 8.60 -4.36 7.61
C GLY A 99 7.85 -3.24 6.92
N TYR A 100 7.76 -3.31 5.59
CA TYR A 100 7.05 -2.29 4.83
C TYR A 100 5.54 -2.33 5.13
N LEU A 101 4.96 -3.53 5.22
CA LEU A 101 3.55 -3.65 5.58
C LEU A 101 3.27 -3.06 6.96
N TYR A 102 4.15 -3.33 7.93
CA TYR A 102 3.95 -2.76 9.26
C TYR A 102 4.10 -1.24 9.25
N GLN A 103 5.03 -0.72 8.47
CA GLN A 103 5.18 0.73 8.28
C GLN A 103 3.88 1.32 7.72
N MET A 104 3.31 0.67 6.70
CA MET A 104 2.05 1.14 6.12
C MET A 104 0.91 1.09 7.14
N CYS A 105 0.90 0.09 8.01
CA CYS A 105 -0.10 0.01 9.06
C CYS A 105 0.06 1.15 10.07
N SER A 106 1.28 1.36 10.55
CA SER A 106 1.52 2.33 11.63
C SER A 106 1.48 3.77 11.14
N GLN A 107 1.78 4.02 9.87
CA GLN A 107 1.83 5.37 9.32
C GLN A 107 0.70 5.67 8.35
N GLN A 108 -0.37 4.89 8.41
CA GLN A 108 -1.46 5.00 7.44
C GLN A 108 -2.05 6.41 7.33
N PRO A 109 -2.39 7.11 8.42
CA PRO A 109 -2.98 8.43 8.27
C PRO A 109 -2.04 9.41 7.57
N GLN A 110 -0.77 9.39 7.92
CA GLN A 110 0.21 10.31 7.34
C GLN A 110 0.45 9.98 5.86
N MET A 111 0.67 8.71 5.54
CA MET A 111 0.94 8.31 4.17
C MET A 111 -0.27 8.60 3.28
N TRP A 112 -1.48 8.37 3.78
CA TRP A 112 -2.68 8.65 3.01
C TRP A 112 -2.83 10.15 2.73
N GLN A 113 -2.61 11.00 3.73
CA GLN A 113 -2.66 12.44 3.54
C GLN A 113 -1.60 12.92 2.55
N ASP A 114 -0.40 12.37 2.62
CA ASP A 114 0.66 12.71 1.68
C ASP A 114 0.25 12.37 0.25
N TYR A 115 -0.39 11.23 0.07
CA TYR A 115 -0.88 10.82 -1.26
C TYR A 115 -1.95 11.81 -1.77
N LEU A 116 -2.91 12.16 -0.93
CA LEU A 116 -3.97 13.09 -1.33
C LEU A 116 -3.39 14.46 -1.70
N GLN A 117 -2.39 14.94 -0.97
CA GLN A 117 -1.73 16.19 -1.29
C GLN A 117 -1.01 16.13 -2.63
N ARG A 118 -0.34 15.03 -2.92
CA ARG A 118 0.34 14.88 -4.21
C ARG A 118 -0.64 14.86 -5.36
N LEU A 119 -1.79 14.23 -5.18
CA LEU A 119 -2.85 14.28 -6.20
C LEU A 119 -3.32 15.70 -6.45
N GLU A 120 -3.58 16.44 -5.38
CA GLU A 120 -4.04 17.81 -5.49
C GLU A 120 -3.01 18.68 -6.21
N GLN A 121 -1.75 18.57 -5.82
CA GLN A 121 -0.68 19.36 -6.44
C GLN A 121 -0.52 19.04 -7.92
N ALA A 122 -0.79 17.81 -8.31
CA ALA A 122 -0.69 17.38 -9.71
C ALA A 122 -1.98 17.62 -10.49
N GLY A 123 -3.06 18.06 -9.84
CA GLY A 123 -4.36 18.18 -10.49
C GLY A 123 -4.90 16.83 -10.95
N ALA A 124 -4.56 15.77 -10.26
CA ALA A 124 -4.93 14.42 -10.61
C ALA A 124 -6.03 13.91 -9.67
N HIS A 125 -6.62 12.77 -10.03
CA HIS A 125 -7.79 12.27 -9.31
C HIS A 125 -7.67 10.78 -9.01
N ARG A 126 -8.29 10.37 -7.93
CA ARG A 126 -8.45 8.97 -7.57
C ARG A 126 -9.47 8.27 -8.47
N ASP A 127 -10.47 9.01 -8.92
CA ASP A 127 -11.58 8.46 -9.69
C ASP A 127 -11.12 8.20 -11.12
N PRO A 128 -11.16 6.93 -11.61
CA PRO A 128 -10.70 6.63 -12.96
C PRO A 128 -11.61 7.19 -14.05
N GLU A 129 -12.83 7.62 -13.70
CA GLU A 129 -13.75 8.18 -14.68
C GLU A 129 -13.55 9.67 -14.90
N ILE A 130 -12.65 10.31 -14.12
CA ILE A 130 -12.35 11.72 -14.33
C ILE A 130 -11.12 11.81 -15.25
N GLN A 131 -11.31 12.41 -16.40
CA GLN A 131 -10.22 12.64 -17.34
C GLN A 131 -9.81 14.11 -17.25
N VAL A 132 -8.51 14.35 -17.08
CA VAL A 132 -7.97 15.69 -16.98
C VAL A 132 -7.20 15.99 -18.26
N VAL A 133 -7.61 17.05 -18.95
CA VAL A 133 -6.90 17.53 -20.11
C VAL A 133 -6.37 18.92 -19.76
N ARG A 134 -5.05 19.08 -19.79
CA ARG A 134 -4.43 20.37 -19.50
C ARG A 134 -4.23 21.11 -20.80
N ILE A 135 -4.72 22.33 -20.85
CA ILE A 135 -4.64 23.17 -22.04
C ILE A 135 -3.84 24.41 -21.70
N GLY A 136 -2.94 24.74 -22.59
CA GLY A 136 -2.08 25.91 -22.41
C GLY A 136 -0.79 25.54 -21.71
N ASN A 137 -0.18 26.52 -21.06
CA ASN A 137 1.18 26.37 -20.50
C ASN A 137 1.19 25.83 -19.12
#